data_cc6259ea518714f2b74afe3238348dec
#
_entry.id   cc6259ea518714f2b74afe3238348dec
#
_cell.length_a   1.000
_cell.length_b   1.000
_cell.length_c   1.000
_cell.angle_alpha   90.00
_cell.angle_beta   90.00
_cell.angle_gamma   90.00
#
_symmetry.space_group_name_H-M   'P 1'
#
loop_
_entity.id
_entity.type
_entity.pdbx_description
1 polymer ?
#
loop_
_entity_poly.entity_id
_entity_poly.type
_entity_poly.pdbx_seq_one_letter_code
_entity_poly.pdbx_strand_id
1 'polypeptide(L)'
;PMTDKDYNLLRQCQNDFSAHSSFIPGVSNELVFFQNSGVILGSMVTTSHAELAYPYFFMYEDLDYDQWRQKLSECGGTSCIWPCQAVRLRGQEGNYFTYLHTFYSATNARHSANAIVFVPQKVLLECFNALDAYGISGLALLDAQKQVLFSSIPFWDQELASLESSDQRIVDGEKILVLRSEAGASGLTGLVTLPMERVLSSAYALNRVFLTVFLMMVLVSLALS
;
A
#
# COMPACT_ATOMS: atom_id res chain seq x y z
N PRO A 1 -32.06 19.20 -12.21
CA PRO A 1 -31.09 19.61 -13.20
C PRO A 1 -30.05 20.52 -12.52
N MET A 2 -28.78 20.27 -12.78
CA MET A 2 -27.68 21.10 -12.32
C MET A 2 -27.79 22.49 -12.91
N THR A 3 -27.54 23.50 -12.09
CA THR A 3 -27.54 24.91 -12.51
C THR A 3 -26.12 25.28 -12.99
N ASP A 4 -26.00 26.40 -13.77
CA ASP A 4 -24.69 26.93 -14.20
C ASP A 4 -23.77 27.24 -13.02
N LYS A 5 -24.35 27.60 -11.87
CA LYS A 5 -23.60 27.84 -10.62
C LYS A 5 -22.98 26.55 -10.07
N ASP A 6 -23.73 25.44 -10.12
CA ASP A 6 -23.23 24.11 -9.68
C ASP A 6 -22.11 23.64 -10.61
N TYR A 7 -22.23 23.89 -11.91
CA TYR A 7 -21.19 23.54 -12.89
C TYR A 7 -19.87 24.33 -12.66
N ASN A 8 -19.98 25.61 -12.37
CA ASN A 8 -18.79 26.45 -12.07
C ASN A 8 -18.13 26.01 -10.77
N LEU A 9 -18.91 25.65 -9.74
CA LEU A 9 -18.39 25.13 -8.48
C LEU A 9 -17.65 23.79 -8.68
N LEU A 10 -18.24 22.86 -9.42
CA LEU A 10 -17.60 21.58 -9.74
C LEU A 10 -16.28 21.77 -10.50
N ARG A 11 -16.25 22.70 -11.45
CA ARG A 11 -15.02 23.01 -12.21
C ARG A 11 -13.93 23.63 -11.32
N GLN A 12 -14.32 24.49 -10.41
CA GLN A 12 -13.39 25.05 -9.43
C GLN A 12 -12.83 23.95 -8.52
N CYS A 13 -13.68 23.11 -7.95
CA CYS A 13 -13.27 21.95 -7.16
C CYS A 13 -12.34 21.00 -7.96
N GLN A 14 -12.60 20.76 -9.24
CA GLN A 14 -11.73 19.95 -10.09
C GLN A 14 -10.34 20.56 -10.26
N ASN A 15 -10.25 21.87 -10.44
CA ASN A 15 -8.97 22.56 -10.55
C ASN A 15 -8.18 22.47 -9.25
N ASP A 16 -8.84 22.70 -8.11
CA ASP A 16 -8.24 22.59 -6.78
C ASP A 16 -7.76 21.14 -6.51
N PHE A 17 -8.58 20.16 -6.87
CA PHE A 17 -8.24 18.75 -6.74
C PHE A 17 -7.02 18.38 -7.59
N SER A 18 -6.99 18.81 -8.84
CA SER A 18 -5.86 18.55 -9.76
C SER A 18 -4.57 19.24 -9.30
N ALA A 19 -4.67 20.41 -8.66
CA ALA A 19 -3.53 21.09 -8.09
C ALA A 19 -2.94 20.33 -6.89
N HIS A 20 -3.80 19.73 -6.05
CA HIS A 20 -3.35 18.96 -4.88
C HIS A 20 -2.80 17.58 -5.25
N SER A 21 -3.38 16.89 -6.23
CA SER A 21 -2.94 15.54 -6.63
C SER A 21 -1.50 15.50 -7.15
N SER A 22 -1.02 16.62 -7.69
CA SER A 22 0.35 16.75 -8.20
C SER A 22 1.42 16.73 -7.09
N PHE A 23 1.05 16.89 -5.83
CA PHE A 23 1.98 16.95 -4.70
C PHE A 23 2.21 15.61 -4.00
N ILE A 24 1.45 14.56 -4.32
CA ILE A 24 1.61 13.25 -3.68
C ILE A 24 2.40 12.32 -4.62
N PRO A 25 3.72 12.10 -4.36
CA PRO A 25 4.51 11.19 -5.17
C PRO A 25 3.92 9.77 -5.12
N GLY A 26 3.80 9.13 -6.29
CA GLY A 26 3.31 7.75 -6.39
C GLY A 26 1.79 7.60 -6.45
N VAL A 27 1.01 8.64 -6.24
CA VAL A 27 -0.44 8.63 -6.47
C VAL A 27 -0.70 8.99 -7.93
N SER A 28 -1.29 8.05 -8.67
CA SER A 28 -1.50 8.25 -10.11
C SER A 28 -2.81 8.95 -10.43
N ASN A 29 -3.85 8.62 -9.67
CA ASN A 29 -5.19 9.11 -9.95
C ASN A 29 -6.03 9.04 -8.68
N GLU A 30 -6.83 10.05 -8.47
CA GLU A 30 -7.72 10.16 -7.34
C GLU A 30 -9.06 10.71 -7.77
N LEU A 31 -10.11 10.28 -7.09
CA LEU A 31 -11.46 10.77 -7.31
C LEU A 31 -12.28 10.69 -6.02
N VAL A 32 -13.33 11.51 -5.95
CA VAL A 32 -14.37 11.44 -4.93
C VAL A 32 -15.67 11.07 -5.61
N PHE A 33 -16.29 9.99 -5.13
CA PHE A 33 -17.58 9.52 -5.60
C PHE A 33 -18.67 9.82 -4.58
N PHE A 34 -19.66 10.59 -4.96
CA PHE A 34 -20.83 10.92 -4.15
C PHE A 34 -21.93 9.89 -4.40
N GLN A 35 -22.08 8.95 -3.51
CA GLN A 35 -22.98 7.78 -3.68
C GLN A 35 -24.44 8.15 -3.96
N ASN A 36 -24.94 9.20 -3.29
CA ASN A 36 -26.35 9.59 -3.39
C ASN A 36 -26.70 10.30 -4.70
N SER A 37 -25.76 11.03 -5.29
CA SER A 37 -25.97 11.83 -6.50
C SER A 37 -25.38 11.20 -7.77
N GLY A 38 -24.53 10.17 -7.63
CA GLY A 38 -23.80 9.60 -8.75
C GLY A 38 -22.75 10.56 -9.35
N VAL A 39 -22.39 11.62 -8.61
CA VAL A 39 -21.37 12.58 -9.05
C VAL A 39 -20.00 12.01 -8.77
N ILE A 40 -19.12 12.13 -9.75
CA ILE A 40 -17.67 11.90 -9.59
C ILE A 40 -16.97 13.24 -9.74
N LEU A 41 -16.04 13.51 -8.81
CA LEU A 41 -15.14 14.64 -8.84
C LEU A 41 -13.71 14.09 -8.72
N GLY A 42 -12.84 14.35 -9.68
CA GLY A 42 -11.48 13.84 -9.63
C GLY A 42 -10.55 14.48 -10.65
N SER A 43 -9.26 14.17 -10.53
CA SER A 43 -8.24 14.66 -11.46
C SER A 43 -8.44 14.14 -12.88
N MET A 44 -9.06 12.96 -13.02
CA MET A 44 -9.30 12.33 -14.32
C MET A 44 -10.60 12.73 -14.97
N VAL A 45 -11.66 12.89 -14.17
CA VAL A 45 -13.03 13.07 -14.64
C VAL A 45 -13.86 13.80 -13.60
N THR A 46 -14.71 14.69 -14.08
CA THR A 46 -15.76 15.30 -13.29
C THR A 46 -17.07 15.13 -14.05
N THR A 47 -18.02 14.43 -13.46
CA THR A 47 -19.29 14.10 -14.11
C THR A 47 -20.40 13.83 -13.10
N SER A 48 -21.64 14.07 -13.51
CA SER A 48 -22.84 13.65 -12.78
C SER A 48 -23.36 12.27 -13.22
N HIS A 49 -22.65 11.59 -14.12
CA HIS A 49 -23.05 10.31 -14.70
C HIS A 49 -21.94 9.28 -14.49
N ALA A 50 -21.78 8.83 -13.24
CA ALA A 50 -20.71 7.90 -12.86
C ALA A 50 -20.76 6.58 -13.64
N GLU A 51 -21.97 6.06 -13.90
CA GLU A 51 -22.18 4.83 -14.67
C GLU A 51 -21.58 4.94 -16.08
N LEU A 52 -21.78 6.09 -16.74
CA LEU A 52 -21.21 6.32 -18.08
C LEU A 52 -19.70 6.56 -18.05
N ALA A 53 -19.20 7.13 -16.97
CA ALA A 53 -17.76 7.42 -16.82
C ALA A 53 -16.94 6.18 -16.45
N TYR A 54 -17.51 5.25 -15.70
CA TYR A 54 -16.83 4.06 -15.18
C TYR A 54 -16.04 3.29 -16.25
N PRO A 55 -16.60 2.86 -17.38
CA PRO A 55 -15.90 2.06 -18.37
C PRO A 55 -14.81 2.82 -19.13
N TYR A 56 -14.80 4.15 -19.10
CA TYR A 56 -13.87 4.97 -19.88
C TYR A 56 -12.73 5.54 -19.06
N PHE A 57 -12.97 5.88 -17.80
CA PHE A 57 -12.00 6.59 -16.98
C PHE A 57 -11.34 5.74 -15.91
N PHE A 58 -12.08 4.77 -15.33
CA PHE A 58 -11.55 3.87 -14.31
C PHE A 58 -12.44 2.62 -14.27
N MET A 59 -11.96 1.52 -14.71
CA MET A 59 -12.71 0.26 -14.74
C MET A 59 -11.86 -0.86 -14.17
N TYR A 60 -12.39 -1.57 -13.19
CA TYR A 60 -11.82 -2.83 -12.72
C TYR A 60 -12.16 -3.93 -13.72
N GLU A 61 -11.19 -4.81 -14.02
CA GLU A 61 -11.37 -5.87 -15.01
C GLU A 61 -12.50 -6.84 -14.61
N ASP A 62 -12.57 -7.16 -13.32
CA ASP A 62 -13.49 -8.17 -12.77
C ASP A 62 -14.78 -7.57 -12.16
N LEU A 63 -15.01 -6.27 -12.28
CA LEU A 63 -16.17 -5.61 -11.68
C LEU A 63 -16.93 -4.79 -12.71
N ASP A 64 -18.24 -4.98 -12.79
CA ASP A 64 -19.12 -4.02 -13.42
C ASP A 64 -19.41 -2.82 -12.51
N TYR A 65 -20.13 -1.83 -13.00
CA TYR A 65 -20.43 -0.60 -12.27
C TYR A 65 -21.24 -0.84 -10.99
N ASP A 66 -22.22 -1.74 -11.03
CA ASP A 66 -23.08 -2.03 -9.88
C ASP A 66 -22.32 -2.82 -8.81
N GLN A 67 -21.53 -3.81 -9.22
CA GLN A 67 -20.62 -4.55 -8.34
C GLN A 67 -19.60 -3.63 -7.68
N TRP A 68 -19.02 -2.70 -8.45
CA TRP A 68 -18.09 -1.70 -7.91
C TRP A 68 -18.77 -0.81 -6.86
N ARG A 69 -19.97 -0.30 -7.11
CA ARG A 69 -20.77 0.47 -6.15
C ARG A 69 -21.08 -0.32 -4.88
N GLN A 70 -21.48 -1.58 -5.05
CA GLN A 70 -21.74 -2.47 -3.93
C GLN A 70 -20.49 -2.64 -3.07
N LYS A 71 -19.36 -2.96 -3.69
CA LYS A 71 -18.08 -3.13 -3.01
C LYS A 71 -17.61 -1.88 -2.27
N LEU A 72 -17.88 -0.68 -2.79
CA LEU A 72 -17.64 0.58 -2.07
C LEU A 72 -18.44 0.68 -0.77
N SER A 73 -19.67 0.17 -0.75
CA SER A 73 -20.53 0.20 0.44
C SER A 73 -20.14 -0.86 1.49
N GLU A 74 -19.43 -1.90 1.09
CA GLU A 74 -18.97 -2.99 1.96
C GLU A 74 -17.70 -2.63 2.76
N CYS A 75 -17.07 -1.50 2.45
CA CYS A 75 -15.93 -0.99 3.23
C CYS A 75 -16.43 -0.62 4.64
N GLY A 76 -16.33 -1.56 5.58
CA GLY A 76 -16.97 -1.53 6.90
C GLY A 76 -16.40 -0.53 7.91
N GLY A 77 -15.54 0.41 7.47
CA GLY A 77 -14.90 1.40 8.31
C GLY A 77 -14.82 2.77 7.63
N THR A 78 -14.10 3.71 8.25
CA THR A 78 -13.80 5.01 7.64
C THR A 78 -12.80 4.91 6.49
N SER A 79 -11.97 3.86 6.48
CA SER A 79 -11.02 3.61 5.38
C SER A 79 -10.75 2.12 5.22
N CYS A 80 -10.47 1.71 3.99
CA CYS A 80 -10.00 0.37 3.65
C CYS A 80 -9.07 0.42 2.42
N ILE A 81 -8.33 -0.67 2.21
CA ILE A 81 -7.49 -0.87 1.03
C ILE A 81 -7.97 -2.12 0.31
N TRP A 82 -8.25 -1.98 -0.97
CA TRP A 82 -8.47 -3.15 -1.82
C TRP A 82 -7.13 -3.70 -2.30
N PRO A 83 -7.00 -5.03 -2.36
CA PRO A 83 -5.79 -5.67 -2.86
C PRO A 83 -5.49 -5.25 -4.30
N CYS A 84 -4.26 -5.52 -4.72
CA CYS A 84 -3.81 -5.22 -6.07
C CYS A 84 -4.68 -5.92 -7.11
N GLN A 85 -5.28 -5.15 -8.00
CA GLN A 85 -6.18 -5.62 -9.05
C GLN A 85 -5.87 -4.91 -10.37
N ALA A 86 -6.22 -5.57 -11.47
CA ALA A 86 -6.16 -4.96 -12.80
C ALA A 86 -7.23 -3.87 -12.93
N VAL A 87 -6.77 -2.65 -13.20
CA VAL A 87 -7.64 -1.49 -13.39
C VAL A 87 -7.23 -0.77 -14.67
N ARG A 88 -8.21 -0.43 -15.47
CA ARG A 88 -8.01 0.41 -16.65
C ARG A 88 -8.26 1.86 -16.29
N LEU A 89 -7.21 2.68 -16.26
CA LEU A 89 -7.29 4.11 -16.02
C LEU A 89 -7.06 4.88 -17.32
N ARG A 90 -8.05 5.65 -17.77
CA ARG A 90 -8.00 6.40 -19.06
C ARG A 90 -7.57 5.52 -20.25
N GLY A 91 -8.05 4.29 -20.30
CA GLY A 91 -7.71 3.35 -21.36
C GLY A 91 -6.35 2.65 -21.22
N GLN A 92 -5.57 2.96 -20.19
CA GLN A 92 -4.32 2.26 -19.87
C GLN A 92 -4.56 1.23 -18.79
N GLU A 93 -4.19 0.00 -19.07
CA GLU A 93 -4.27 -1.11 -18.10
C GLU A 93 -3.06 -1.12 -17.18
N GLY A 94 -3.30 -1.44 -15.91
CA GLY A 94 -2.26 -1.58 -14.91
C GLY A 94 -2.78 -2.20 -13.63
N ASN A 95 -1.86 -2.62 -12.78
CA ASN A 95 -2.18 -3.17 -11.47
C ASN A 95 -2.11 -2.07 -10.42
N TYR A 96 -3.20 -1.89 -9.67
CA TYR A 96 -3.34 -0.84 -8.67
C TYR A 96 -3.89 -1.38 -7.36
N PHE A 97 -3.37 -0.87 -6.26
CA PHE A 97 -4.05 -0.87 -4.97
C PHE A 97 -5.05 0.28 -4.96
N THR A 98 -6.18 0.06 -4.34
CA THR A 98 -7.17 1.12 -4.20
C THR A 98 -7.33 1.46 -2.72
N TYR A 99 -6.89 2.65 -2.32
CA TYR A 99 -7.20 3.19 -1.01
C TYR A 99 -8.55 3.90 -1.06
N LEU A 100 -9.40 3.59 -0.11
CA LEU A 100 -10.74 4.14 0.04
C LEU A 100 -10.85 4.84 1.39
N HIS A 101 -11.42 6.03 1.38
CA HIS A 101 -11.82 6.74 2.59
C HIS A 101 -13.27 7.20 2.47
N THR A 102 -14.09 6.80 3.43
CA THR A 102 -15.53 7.11 3.43
C THR A 102 -15.80 8.33 4.30
N PHE A 103 -16.40 9.33 3.71
CA PHE A 103 -16.91 10.51 4.42
C PHE A 103 -18.38 10.31 4.77
N TYR A 104 -18.71 10.59 6.01
CA TYR A 104 -20.09 10.55 6.49
C TYR A 104 -20.62 11.97 6.63
N SER A 105 -21.90 12.17 6.28
CA SER A 105 -22.55 13.45 6.51
C SER A 105 -22.79 13.65 8.01
N ALA A 106 -22.44 14.82 8.53
CA ALA A 106 -22.69 15.18 9.91
C ALA A 106 -24.20 15.24 10.27
N THR A 107 -25.05 15.44 9.26
CA THR A 107 -26.50 15.57 9.43
C THR A 107 -27.28 14.28 9.14
N ASN A 108 -26.65 13.32 8.49
CA ASN A 108 -27.27 12.07 8.09
C ASN A 108 -26.23 10.96 8.24
N ALA A 109 -26.46 9.98 9.11
CA ALA A 109 -25.55 8.85 9.33
C ALA A 109 -25.36 7.94 8.09
N ARG A 110 -25.85 8.35 6.91
CA ARG A 110 -25.63 7.69 5.63
C ARG A 110 -24.33 8.15 5.01
N HIS A 111 -23.64 7.25 4.35
CA HIS A 111 -22.47 7.55 3.52
C HIS A 111 -22.76 8.71 2.59
N SER A 112 -21.92 9.70 2.58
CA SER A 112 -22.07 10.83 1.67
C SER A 112 -21.12 10.79 0.49
N ALA A 113 -19.88 10.34 0.69
CA ALA A 113 -18.88 10.25 -0.36
C ALA A 113 -17.77 9.25 -0.04
N ASN A 114 -17.09 8.75 -1.09
CA ASN A 114 -15.89 7.95 -0.99
C ASN A 114 -14.76 8.67 -1.73
N ALA A 115 -13.67 8.99 -1.05
CA ALA A 115 -12.41 9.29 -1.71
C ALA A 115 -11.75 7.97 -2.14
N ILE A 116 -11.31 7.92 -3.37
CA ILE A 116 -10.72 6.74 -4.01
C ILE A 116 -9.38 7.15 -4.59
N VAL A 117 -8.32 6.46 -4.19
CA VAL A 117 -6.95 6.75 -4.62
C VAL A 117 -6.36 5.48 -5.22
N PHE A 118 -5.89 5.58 -6.47
CA PHE A 118 -5.23 4.47 -7.16
C PHE A 118 -3.72 4.58 -7.00
N VAL A 119 -3.13 3.59 -6.35
CA VAL A 119 -1.68 3.50 -6.13
C VAL A 119 -1.11 2.40 -7.03
N PRO A 120 -0.26 2.72 -8.02
CA PRO A 120 0.31 1.71 -8.90
C PRO A 120 1.16 0.70 -8.12
N GLN A 121 1.03 -0.58 -8.44
CA GLN A 121 1.84 -1.65 -7.86
C GLN A 121 3.35 -1.38 -7.98
N LYS A 122 3.77 -0.79 -9.11
CA LYS A 122 5.18 -0.47 -9.34
C LYS A 122 5.80 0.44 -8.28
N VAL A 123 5.01 1.32 -7.66
CA VAL A 123 5.49 2.21 -6.58
C VAL A 123 5.93 1.39 -5.36
N LEU A 124 5.16 0.36 -4.99
CA LEU A 124 5.55 -0.55 -3.92
C LEU A 124 6.75 -1.40 -4.30
N LEU A 125 6.82 -1.85 -5.56
CA LEU A 125 7.99 -2.59 -6.06
C LEU A 125 9.25 -1.73 -6.08
N GLU A 126 9.15 -0.46 -6.44
CA GLU A 126 10.28 0.48 -6.39
C GLU A 126 10.75 0.72 -4.93
N CYS A 127 9.81 0.89 -4.00
CA CYS A 127 10.12 0.96 -2.58
C CYS A 127 10.78 -0.33 -2.10
N PHE A 128 10.29 -1.49 -2.52
CA PHE A 128 10.86 -2.78 -2.17
C PHE A 128 12.29 -2.94 -2.72
N ASN A 129 12.51 -2.61 -3.99
CA ASN A 129 13.85 -2.66 -4.61
C ASN A 129 14.85 -1.76 -3.89
N ALA A 130 14.41 -0.61 -3.36
CA ALA A 130 15.25 0.24 -2.54
C ALA A 130 15.65 -0.43 -1.20
N LEU A 131 14.83 -1.35 -0.68
CA LEU A 131 15.10 -2.10 0.54
C LEU A 131 16.07 -3.29 0.30
N ASP A 132 16.27 -3.74 -0.93
CA ASP A 132 17.23 -4.83 -1.25
C ASP A 132 18.67 -4.46 -0.82
N ALA A 133 19.02 -3.18 -0.86
CA ALA A 133 20.30 -2.69 -0.33
C ALA A 133 20.51 -3.04 1.16
N TYR A 134 19.44 -3.24 1.92
CA TYR A 134 19.46 -3.67 3.32
C TYR A 134 19.37 -5.19 3.50
N GLY A 135 19.40 -5.94 2.38
CA GLY A 135 19.37 -7.40 2.40
C GLY A 135 17.98 -8.01 2.58
N ILE A 136 16.94 -7.23 2.38
CA ILE A 136 15.55 -7.71 2.43
C ILE A 136 15.29 -8.56 1.20
N SER A 137 14.82 -9.80 1.40
CA SER A 137 14.54 -10.77 0.33
C SER A 137 13.07 -10.84 -0.08
N GLY A 138 12.18 -10.29 0.74
CA GLY A 138 10.75 -10.27 0.45
C GLY A 138 9.99 -9.29 1.34
N LEU A 139 8.87 -8.80 0.80
CA LEU A 139 7.93 -7.92 1.50
C LEU A 139 6.51 -8.44 1.26
N ALA A 140 5.69 -8.44 2.30
CA ALA A 140 4.25 -8.59 2.17
C ALA A 140 3.52 -7.51 2.97
N LEU A 141 2.37 -7.10 2.47
CA LEU A 141 1.44 -6.19 3.13
C LEU A 141 0.12 -6.91 3.36
N LEU A 142 -0.39 -6.79 4.57
CA LEU A 142 -1.65 -7.37 5.02
C LEU A 142 -2.58 -6.27 5.48
N ASP A 143 -3.88 -6.48 5.31
CA ASP A 143 -4.90 -5.65 5.93
C ASP A 143 -5.15 -6.02 7.41
N ALA A 144 -6.11 -5.31 8.03
CA ALA A 144 -6.52 -5.55 9.42
C ALA A 144 -7.14 -6.96 9.64
N GLN A 145 -7.63 -7.59 8.58
CA GLN A 145 -8.18 -8.95 8.56
C GLN A 145 -7.12 -10.02 8.24
N LYS A 146 -5.83 -9.62 8.18
CA LYS A 146 -4.69 -10.46 7.79
C LYS A 146 -4.79 -11.00 6.34
N GLN A 147 -5.58 -10.37 5.49
CA GLN A 147 -5.63 -10.70 4.07
C GLN A 147 -4.45 -10.06 3.34
N VAL A 148 -3.90 -10.81 2.39
CA VAL A 148 -2.75 -10.35 1.61
C VAL A 148 -3.20 -9.28 0.62
N LEU A 149 -2.71 -8.07 0.82
CA LEU A 149 -2.86 -6.99 -0.15
C LEU A 149 -1.79 -7.08 -1.24
N PHE A 150 -0.58 -7.41 -0.85
CA PHE A 150 0.58 -7.55 -1.72
C PHE A 150 1.57 -8.53 -1.11
N SER A 151 2.24 -9.34 -1.94
CA SER A 151 3.39 -10.13 -1.54
C SER A 151 4.41 -10.22 -2.67
N SER A 152 5.68 -9.97 -2.36
CA SER A 152 6.83 -10.33 -3.18
C SER A 152 7.58 -11.55 -2.64
N ILE A 153 7.08 -12.16 -1.56
CA ILE A 153 7.67 -13.34 -0.93
C ILE A 153 7.32 -14.57 -1.79
N PRO A 154 8.31 -15.28 -2.36
CA PRO A 154 8.04 -16.37 -3.30
C PRO A 154 7.35 -17.58 -2.66
N PHE A 155 7.54 -17.78 -1.35
CA PHE A 155 7.02 -18.89 -0.55
C PHE A 155 5.91 -18.44 0.40
N TRP A 156 5.05 -17.54 -0.09
CA TRP A 156 3.93 -17.05 0.72
C TRP A 156 2.99 -18.20 1.10
N ASP A 157 2.70 -18.31 2.40
CA ASP A 157 1.67 -19.19 2.94
C ASP A 157 0.80 -18.47 3.98
N GLN A 158 -0.33 -19.07 4.36
CA GLN A 158 -1.22 -18.51 5.37
C GLN A 158 -0.61 -18.51 6.78
N GLU A 159 0.39 -19.36 7.04
CA GLU A 159 1.07 -19.35 8.32
C GLU A 159 1.87 -18.08 8.53
N LEU A 160 2.50 -17.54 7.47
CA LEU A 160 3.17 -16.24 7.53
C LEU A 160 2.20 -15.10 7.88
N ALA A 161 0.98 -15.14 7.32
CA ALA A 161 -0.06 -14.16 7.63
C ALA A 161 -0.51 -14.22 9.09
N SER A 162 -0.42 -15.38 9.73
CA SER A 162 -0.84 -15.60 11.12
C SER A 162 0.19 -15.24 12.17
N LEU A 163 1.44 -14.92 11.79
CA LEU A 163 2.49 -14.55 12.73
C LEU A 163 2.09 -13.34 13.57
N GLU A 164 2.15 -13.47 14.88
CA GLU A 164 1.86 -12.38 15.82
C GLU A 164 3.11 -11.56 16.16
N SER A 165 4.28 -12.15 15.99
CA SER A 165 5.57 -11.50 16.26
C SER A 165 6.60 -11.90 15.20
N SER A 166 7.76 -11.24 15.22
CA SER A 166 8.92 -11.62 14.40
C SER A 166 9.39 -13.04 14.78
N ASP A 167 9.65 -13.86 13.78
CA ASP A 167 9.99 -15.27 13.94
C ASP A 167 11.09 -15.72 12.97
N GLN A 168 11.74 -16.84 13.30
CA GLN A 168 12.71 -17.51 12.43
C GLN A 168 12.05 -18.73 11.78
N ARG A 169 12.18 -18.85 10.47
CA ARG A 169 11.64 -19.96 9.69
C ARG A 169 12.72 -20.61 8.84
N ILE A 170 12.49 -21.87 8.50
CA ILE A 170 13.30 -22.60 7.52
C ILE A 170 12.41 -22.81 6.29
N VAL A 171 12.84 -22.25 5.16
CA VAL A 171 12.15 -22.37 3.88
C VAL A 171 13.16 -22.87 2.85
N ASP A 172 12.83 -23.92 2.15
CA ASP A 172 13.70 -24.58 1.15
C ASP A 172 15.12 -24.90 1.68
N GLY A 173 15.23 -25.17 3.00
CA GLY A 173 16.51 -25.43 3.67
C GLY A 173 17.28 -24.18 4.10
N GLU A 174 16.84 -22.99 3.74
CA GLU A 174 17.41 -21.73 4.17
C GLU A 174 16.72 -21.19 5.43
N LYS A 175 17.52 -20.66 6.36
CA LYS A 175 16.99 -19.97 7.53
C LYS A 175 16.70 -18.52 7.15
N ILE A 176 15.44 -18.12 7.34
CA ILE A 176 15.00 -16.74 7.16
C ILE A 176 14.52 -16.15 8.47
N LEU A 177 14.71 -14.85 8.62
CA LEU A 177 14.11 -14.04 9.68
C LEU A 177 12.92 -13.31 9.08
N VAL A 178 11.73 -13.50 9.66
CA VAL A 178 10.52 -12.75 9.32
C VAL A 178 10.33 -11.67 10.35
N LEU A 179 10.36 -10.42 9.92
CA LEU A 179 10.06 -9.27 10.76
C LEU A 179 8.64 -8.78 10.48
N ARG A 180 7.88 -8.54 11.53
CA ARG A 180 6.55 -7.97 11.48
C ARG A 180 6.57 -6.53 11.99
N SER A 181 5.89 -5.65 11.28
CA SER A 181 5.65 -4.26 11.68
C SER A 181 4.19 -3.89 11.43
N GLU A 182 3.57 -3.25 12.38
CA GLU A 182 2.20 -2.74 12.25
C GLU A 182 2.22 -1.23 12.02
N ALA A 183 1.51 -0.79 11.01
CA ALA A 183 1.42 0.62 10.66
C ALA A 183 0.26 1.28 11.42
N GLY A 184 0.38 1.40 12.72
CA GLY A 184 -0.46 2.20 13.62
C GLY A 184 -1.96 2.23 13.28
N ALA A 185 -2.49 3.44 13.06
CA ALA A 185 -3.93 3.67 12.86
C ALA A 185 -4.49 3.12 11.54
N SER A 186 -3.67 2.69 10.58
CA SER A 186 -4.14 2.16 9.30
C SER A 186 -4.57 0.70 9.36
N GLY A 187 -4.21 -0.03 10.42
CA GLY A 187 -4.43 -1.47 10.54
C GLY A 187 -3.59 -2.31 9.55
N LEU A 188 -2.68 -1.68 8.82
CA LEU A 188 -1.79 -2.39 7.91
C LEU A 188 -0.69 -3.11 8.68
N THR A 189 -0.40 -4.33 8.28
CA THR A 189 0.75 -5.09 8.76
C THR A 189 1.74 -5.32 7.63
N GLY A 190 2.98 -4.90 7.83
CA GLY A 190 4.10 -5.23 6.96
C GLY A 190 4.84 -6.46 7.48
N LEU A 191 5.13 -7.40 6.59
CA LEU A 191 6.04 -8.51 6.83
C LEU A 191 7.25 -8.37 5.92
N VAL A 192 8.44 -8.53 6.48
CA VAL A 192 9.71 -8.43 5.76
C VAL A 192 10.51 -9.68 6.03
N THR A 193 11.08 -10.28 4.98
CA THR A 193 11.95 -11.45 5.10
C THR A 193 13.41 -11.09 4.85
N LEU A 194 14.28 -11.60 5.71
CA LEU A 194 15.74 -11.46 5.58
C LEU A 194 16.39 -12.85 5.65
N PRO A 195 17.30 -13.20 4.74
CA PRO A 195 18.12 -14.39 4.87
C PRO A 195 18.99 -14.30 6.14
N MET A 196 18.92 -15.33 6.98
CA MET A 196 19.67 -15.35 8.24
C MET A 196 21.18 -15.27 8.02
N GLU A 197 21.69 -15.78 6.91
CA GLU A 197 23.11 -15.66 6.54
C GLU A 197 23.55 -14.18 6.46
N ARG A 198 22.73 -13.31 5.86
CA ARG A 198 23.04 -11.87 5.78
C ARG A 198 23.03 -11.21 7.16
N VAL A 199 22.07 -11.57 8.00
CA VAL A 199 21.99 -11.07 9.39
C VAL A 199 23.22 -11.52 10.17
N LEU A 200 23.59 -12.80 10.08
CA LEU A 200 24.73 -13.37 10.80
C LEU A 200 26.07 -12.89 10.23
N SER A 201 26.22 -12.71 8.91
CA SER A 201 27.46 -12.24 8.30
C SER A 201 27.88 -10.87 8.84
N SER A 202 26.93 -9.96 9.02
CA SER A 202 27.18 -8.66 9.65
C SER A 202 27.61 -8.80 11.11
N ALA A 203 27.00 -9.71 11.86
CA ALA A 203 27.39 -10.00 13.25
C ALA A 203 28.77 -10.67 13.34
N TYR A 204 29.07 -11.60 12.43
CA TYR A 204 30.40 -12.25 12.36
C TYR A 204 31.49 -11.27 11.95
N ALA A 205 31.23 -10.34 11.03
CA ALA A 205 32.17 -9.30 10.66
C ALA A 205 32.54 -8.42 11.86
N LEU A 206 31.55 -7.98 12.62
CA LEU A 206 31.74 -7.24 13.87
C LEU A 206 32.54 -8.05 14.89
N ASN A 207 32.16 -9.31 15.13
CA ASN A 207 32.88 -10.19 16.08
C ASN A 207 34.34 -10.41 15.68
N ARG A 208 34.64 -10.56 14.39
CA ARG A 208 35.99 -10.69 13.86
C ARG A 208 36.82 -9.44 14.12
N VAL A 209 36.24 -8.25 13.93
CA VAL A 209 36.92 -6.99 14.25
C VAL A 209 37.21 -6.89 15.74
N PHE A 210 36.25 -7.20 16.63
CA PHE A 210 36.46 -7.21 18.07
C PHE A 210 37.56 -8.19 18.49
N LEU A 211 37.55 -9.40 17.92
CA LEU A 211 38.55 -10.43 18.23
C LEU A 211 39.94 -10.01 17.78
N THR A 212 40.06 -9.37 16.62
CA THR A 212 41.32 -8.84 16.12
C THR A 212 41.88 -7.72 17.01
N VAL A 213 41.01 -6.76 17.40
CA VAL A 213 41.41 -5.67 18.30
C VAL A 213 41.79 -6.21 19.69
N PHE A 214 41.04 -7.17 20.21
CA PHE A 214 41.35 -7.81 21.50
C PHE A 214 42.73 -8.51 21.45
N LEU A 215 42.99 -9.30 20.37
CA LEU A 215 44.29 -9.99 20.19
C LEU A 215 45.45 -8.99 20.11
N MET A 216 45.25 -7.89 19.37
CA MET A 216 46.27 -6.82 19.29
C MET A 216 46.55 -6.18 20.66
N MET A 217 45.52 -5.92 21.45
CA MET A 217 45.69 -5.38 22.82
C MET A 217 46.43 -6.33 23.72
N VAL A 218 46.15 -7.64 23.64
CA VAL A 218 46.88 -8.66 24.40
C VAL A 218 48.37 -8.72 24.00
N LEU A 219 48.65 -8.70 22.69
CA LEU A 219 50.04 -8.70 22.17
C LEU A 219 50.84 -7.47 22.61
N VAL A 220 50.20 -6.28 22.56
CA VAL A 220 50.84 -5.03 23.03
C VAL A 220 51.11 -5.09 24.52
N SER A 221 50.16 -5.60 25.32
CA SER A 221 50.34 -5.77 26.78
C SER A 221 51.49 -6.71 27.11
N LEU A 222 51.62 -7.82 26.37
CA LEU A 222 52.72 -8.76 26.57
C LEU A 222 54.07 -8.19 26.13
N ALA A 223 54.09 -7.32 25.10
CA ALA A 223 55.33 -6.67 24.63
C ALA A 223 55.84 -5.56 25.58
N LEU A 224 54.97 -5.01 26.41
CA LEU A 224 55.27 -3.94 27.37
C LEU A 224 55.52 -4.48 28.79
N SER A 225 55.31 -5.75 29.02
CA SER A 225 55.58 -6.45 30.30
C SER A 225 56.97 -7.10 30.29
#